data_73473f29ccfe32aea5f846bc4a3b42b4
#
_entry.id   73473f29ccfe32aea5f846bc4a3b42b4
#
_cell.length_a   1.000
_cell.length_b   1.000
_cell.length_c   1.000
_cell.angle_alpha   90.00
_cell.angle_beta   90.00
_cell.angle_gamma   90.00
#
_symmetry.space_group_name_H-M   'P 1'
#
loop_
_entity.id
_entity.type
_entity.pdbx_description
1 polymer ?
#
loop_
_entity_poly.entity_id
_entity_poly.type
_entity_poly.pdbx_seq_one_letter_code
_entity_poly.pdbx_strand_id
1 'polypeptide(L)'
;MGMDISTTSAKAIIIDETGDVKAIGSTSHPISQPHPLWSEQNPSDWWEGMVNSIRSALEKANLSGDDIASIGLTGQMHGLVMLDSSGEVLRPAILWNDQRTQAQCDEITQAVGFSRLIELTGNRALTGFTAPKILWVREHEPDVYEKCAHILLPKDYIRYKLTGTYATDLAGAAGTSLLNVANRQWSDEVLEMLHIPREWMPPVHEGTQITGKVSAETAALTGLQAGIPVVGGGGDQAAGAVGMGCVTPEKIGVTVGTSGVVFAPLQNYAFEPDGRLHAFCHAVPNQWHFMGVMLSAAGSLQWYHDTIAPDSSFDDLLAETVDIPAGSEGLFFLPYLTGERTPYPDPLARGAFVGLTSRHSRGHMTRAVLEGVAFGLKDMFMLIANAGLPDSFEVRISGGGAKSPIWQQIIADVLQAPLVNVNTTEGGAFGAALLGAVGVGTFPDVASACEATISTGDEVQTSENASVYQGYYEIYHQLYPMLKPAFDMIAK
;
A
#
# COMPACT_ATOMS: atom_id res chain seq x y z
N MET A 1 -10.98 13.53 -12.15
CA MET A 1 -9.82 12.74 -12.64
C MET A 1 -9.02 12.22 -11.46
N GLY A 2 -8.61 10.97 -11.47
CA GLY A 2 -7.67 10.38 -10.50
C GLY A 2 -6.32 10.12 -11.14
N MET A 3 -5.24 10.46 -10.45
CA MET A 3 -3.86 10.27 -10.92
C MET A 3 -3.08 9.40 -9.93
N ASP A 4 -2.38 8.39 -10.44
CA ASP A 4 -1.58 7.46 -9.63
C ASP A 4 -0.15 7.40 -10.16
N ILE A 5 0.83 7.60 -9.26
CA ILE A 5 2.24 7.37 -9.52
C ILE A 5 2.66 6.09 -8.83
N SER A 6 2.48 4.98 -9.50
CA SER A 6 2.94 3.68 -9.02
C SER A 6 4.45 3.49 -9.23
N THR A 7 4.98 2.39 -8.76
CA THR A 7 6.42 2.08 -8.93
C THR A 7 6.81 1.86 -10.40
N THR A 8 5.88 1.44 -11.26
CA THR A 8 6.18 1.04 -12.64
C THR A 8 5.50 1.90 -13.70
N SER A 9 4.52 2.73 -13.32
CA SER A 9 3.77 3.54 -14.26
C SER A 9 3.14 4.77 -13.63
N ALA A 10 2.95 5.82 -14.45
CA ALA A 10 2.03 6.91 -14.18
C ALA A 10 0.69 6.57 -14.83
N LYS A 11 -0.42 6.80 -14.14
CA LYS A 11 -1.77 6.50 -14.60
C LYS A 11 -2.70 7.69 -14.34
N ALA A 12 -3.54 8.02 -15.30
CA ALA A 12 -4.64 8.97 -15.16
C ALA A 12 -5.95 8.29 -15.55
N ILE A 13 -6.96 8.35 -14.68
CA ILE A 13 -8.31 7.86 -14.98
C ILE A 13 -9.31 9.00 -14.95
N ILE A 14 -10.32 8.91 -15.81
CA ILE A 14 -11.47 9.81 -15.82
C ILE A 14 -12.69 9.00 -15.42
N ILE A 15 -13.38 9.46 -14.37
CA ILE A 15 -14.66 8.90 -13.94
C ILE A 15 -15.73 9.99 -14.03
N ASP A 16 -16.99 9.60 -14.20
CA ASP A 16 -18.12 10.50 -14.05
C ASP A 16 -18.69 10.48 -12.62
N GLU A 17 -19.77 11.21 -12.39
CA GLU A 17 -20.46 11.32 -11.10
C GLU A 17 -21.14 10.03 -10.64
N THR A 18 -21.27 9.03 -11.52
CA THR A 18 -21.80 7.70 -11.16
C THR A 18 -20.69 6.71 -10.81
N GLY A 19 -19.42 7.11 -10.99
CA GLY A 19 -18.25 6.25 -10.78
C GLY A 19 -17.85 5.44 -12.01
N ASP A 20 -18.52 5.61 -13.15
CA ASP A 20 -18.16 4.93 -14.38
C ASP A 20 -16.82 5.44 -14.93
N VAL A 21 -15.89 4.52 -15.16
CA VAL A 21 -14.59 4.83 -15.75
C VAL A 21 -14.74 5.10 -17.26
N LYS A 22 -14.56 6.34 -17.66
CA LYS A 22 -14.68 6.77 -19.07
C LYS A 22 -13.42 6.48 -19.86
N ALA A 23 -12.25 6.65 -19.24
CA ALA A 23 -10.98 6.32 -19.89
C ALA A 23 -9.84 6.15 -18.89
N ILE A 24 -8.81 5.44 -19.34
CA ILE A 24 -7.56 5.23 -18.63
C ILE A 24 -6.41 5.55 -19.58
N GLY A 25 -5.53 6.46 -19.16
CA GLY A 25 -4.21 6.68 -19.74
C GLY A 25 -3.15 6.12 -18.81
N SER A 26 -2.16 5.42 -19.35
CA SER A 26 -1.06 4.86 -18.56
C SER A 26 0.24 4.89 -19.36
N THR A 27 1.32 5.25 -18.69
CA THR A 27 2.67 5.33 -19.26
C THR A 27 3.65 4.69 -18.28
N SER A 28 4.41 3.72 -18.75
CA SER A 28 5.45 3.07 -17.93
C SER A 28 6.65 3.98 -17.77
N HIS A 29 7.36 3.82 -16.65
CA HIS A 29 8.64 4.48 -16.39
C HIS A 29 9.64 3.49 -15.79
N PRO A 30 10.96 3.73 -15.98
CA PRO A 30 12.00 2.81 -15.56
C PRO A 30 12.24 2.86 -14.05
N ILE A 31 12.82 1.77 -13.51
CA ILE A 31 13.41 1.71 -12.18
C ILE A 31 14.91 1.54 -12.35
N SER A 32 15.70 2.31 -11.62
CA SER A 32 17.16 2.18 -11.55
C SER A 32 17.56 1.41 -10.30
N GLN A 33 18.46 0.45 -10.46
CA GLN A 33 19.07 -0.31 -9.37
C GLN A 33 20.61 -0.20 -9.48
N PRO A 34 21.18 0.98 -9.15
CA PRO A 34 22.62 1.24 -9.38
C PRO A 34 23.53 0.38 -8.52
N HIS A 35 23.04 -0.15 -7.40
CA HIS A 35 23.74 -1.07 -6.52
C HIS A 35 22.78 -2.15 -6.01
N PRO A 36 23.29 -3.29 -5.50
CA PRO A 36 22.45 -4.26 -4.80
C PRO A 36 21.65 -3.59 -3.67
N LEU A 37 20.38 -3.93 -3.52
CA LEU A 37 19.46 -3.39 -2.52
C LEU A 37 19.05 -1.91 -2.72
N TRP A 38 19.55 -1.23 -3.74
CA TRP A 38 19.16 0.14 -4.08
C TRP A 38 18.04 0.17 -5.10
N SER A 39 17.13 1.14 -4.93
CA SER A 39 16.02 1.36 -5.86
C SER A 39 15.73 2.85 -5.98
N GLU A 40 15.90 3.39 -7.18
CA GLU A 40 15.80 4.83 -7.46
C GLU A 40 14.99 5.10 -8.73
N GLN A 41 14.41 6.29 -8.81
CA GLN A 41 13.73 6.79 -10.01
C GLN A 41 13.97 8.30 -10.18
N ASN A 42 14.03 8.77 -11.43
CA ASN A 42 14.03 10.19 -11.70
C ASN A 42 12.61 10.76 -11.62
N PRO A 43 12.34 11.77 -10.78
CA PRO A 43 11.03 12.40 -10.72
C PRO A 43 10.55 13.01 -12.04
N SER A 44 11.48 13.39 -12.94
CA SER A 44 11.16 13.84 -14.29
C SER A 44 10.43 12.78 -15.13
N ASP A 45 10.80 11.49 -14.97
CA ASP A 45 10.16 10.40 -15.70
C ASP A 45 8.70 10.21 -15.27
N TRP A 46 8.41 10.43 -13.98
CA TRP A 46 7.04 10.42 -13.44
C TRP A 46 6.21 11.56 -14.04
N TRP A 47 6.79 12.76 -14.12
CA TRP A 47 6.11 13.92 -14.67
C TRP A 47 5.80 13.75 -16.16
N GLU A 48 6.79 13.34 -16.95
CA GLU A 48 6.60 13.05 -18.37
C GLU A 48 5.55 11.96 -18.58
N GLY A 49 5.65 10.86 -17.82
CA GLY A 49 4.67 9.78 -17.84
C GLY A 49 3.26 10.25 -17.47
N MET A 50 3.13 11.14 -16.49
CA MET A 50 1.83 11.69 -16.10
C MET A 50 1.24 12.61 -17.18
N VAL A 51 2.04 13.49 -17.77
CA VAL A 51 1.59 14.34 -18.91
C VAL A 51 1.05 13.47 -20.05
N ASN A 52 1.77 12.42 -20.41
CA ASN A 52 1.35 11.50 -21.48
C ASN A 52 0.06 10.75 -21.10
N SER A 53 -0.06 10.32 -19.84
CA SER A 53 -1.23 9.60 -19.33
C SER A 53 -2.48 10.47 -19.28
N ILE A 54 -2.35 11.75 -18.89
CA ILE A 54 -3.45 12.73 -18.92
C ILE A 54 -3.95 12.94 -20.36
N ARG A 55 -3.05 13.21 -21.28
CA ARG A 55 -3.39 13.40 -22.70
C ARG A 55 -4.08 12.18 -23.28
N SER A 56 -3.53 10.99 -23.04
CA SER A 56 -4.12 9.73 -23.49
C SER A 56 -5.51 9.48 -22.90
N ALA A 57 -5.73 9.81 -21.63
CA ALA A 57 -7.04 9.66 -21.00
C ALA A 57 -8.08 10.61 -21.60
N LEU A 58 -7.72 11.89 -21.82
CA LEU A 58 -8.61 12.88 -22.46
C LEU A 58 -8.96 12.46 -23.89
N GLU A 59 -7.98 12.05 -24.68
CA GLU A 59 -8.18 11.60 -26.07
C GLU A 59 -9.11 10.37 -26.12
N LYS A 60 -8.86 9.34 -25.31
CA LYS A 60 -9.66 8.11 -25.28
C LYS A 60 -11.10 8.35 -24.82
N ALA A 61 -11.30 9.30 -23.89
CA ALA A 61 -12.63 9.69 -23.43
C ALA A 61 -13.34 10.61 -24.44
N ASN A 62 -12.63 11.15 -25.42
CA ASN A 62 -13.10 12.23 -26.30
C ASN A 62 -13.61 13.45 -25.51
N LEU A 63 -12.84 13.82 -24.46
CA LEU A 63 -13.10 14.94 -23.56
C LEU A 63 -11.99 15.99 -23.68
N SER A 64 -12.30 17.21 -23.27
CA SER A 64 -11.36 18.31 -23.13
C SER A 64 -10.99 18.57 -21.67
N GLY A 65 -10.01 19.41 -21.42
CA GLY A 65 -9.67 19.82 -20.05
C GLY A 65 -10.81 20.55 -19.33
N ASP A 66 -11.74 21.17 -20.07
CA ASP A 66 -12.89 21.89 -19.51
C ASP A 66 -13.92 20.93 -18.89
N ASP A 67 -13.89 19.64 -19.26
CA ASP A 67 -14.78 18.61 -18.74
C ASP A 67 -14.29 18.02 -17.41
N ILE A 68 -13.08 18.40 -16.94
CA ILE A 68 -12.49 17.88 -15.70
C ILE A 68 -12.77 18.83 -14.54
N ALA A 69 -13.64 18.40 -13.64
CA ALA A 69 -14.07 19.20 -12.48
C ALA A 69 -13.02 19.28 -11.36
N SER A 70 -12.27 18.22 -11.14
CA SER A 70 -11.27 18.11 -10.07
C SER A 70 -10.22 17.05 -10.33
N ILE A 71 -9.09 17.14 -9.62
CA ILE A 71 -8.01 16.16 -9.66
C ILE A 71 -7.72 15.67 -8.24
N GLY A 72 -7.72 14.35 -8.05
CA GLY A 72 -7.18 13.68 -6.88
C GLY A 72 -5.90 12.94 -7.22
N LEU A 73 -4.96 12.90 -6.26
CA LEU A 73 -3.63 12.31 -6.43
C LEU A 73 -3.42 11.13 -5.50
N THR A 74 -2.79 10.09 -6.01
CA THR A 74 -2.26 8.99 -5.22
C THR A 74 -0.92 8.54 -5.79
N GLY A 75 -0.21 7.70 -5.07
CA GLY A 75 1.03 7.10 -5.57
C GLY A 75 1.81 6.36 -4.50
N GLN A 76 2.91 5.73 -4.95
CA GLN A 76 3.81 5.00 -4.08
C GLN A 76 4.24 5.85 -2.88
N MET A 77 4.13 5.25 -1.69
CA MET A 77 4.46 5.92 -0.44
C MET A 77 5.98 5.96 -0.18
N HIS A 78 6.39 6.74 0.79
CA HIS A 78 7.74 6.73 1.39
C HIS A 78 8.90 7.20 0.52
N GLY A 79 8.72 7.41 -0.79
CA GLY A 79 9.77 7.88 -1.70
C GLY A 79 10.30 9.26 -1.28
N LEU A 80 11.62 9.44 -1.33
CA LEU A 80 12.26 10.71 -0.97
C LEU A 80 12.58 11.52 -2.22
N VAL A 81 11.89 12.64 -2.43
CA VAL A 81 12.21 13.65 -3.43
C VAL A 81 12.79 14.88 -2.72
N MET A 82 14.01 15.26 -3.02
CA MET A 82 14.69 16.43 -2.46
C MET A 82 14.82 17.52 -3.53
N LEU A 83 14.35 18.74 -3.20
CA LEU A 83 14.39 19.90 -4.08
C LEU A 83 15.24 21.01 -3.46
N ASP A 84 15.87 21.79 -4.31
CA ASP A 84 16.54 23.02 -3.89
C ASP A 84 15.52 24.19 -3.72
N SER A 85 16.04 25.38 -3.38
CA SER A 85 15.23 26.58 -3.17
C SER A 85 14.54 27.10 -4.44
N SER A 86 14.97 26.66 -5.63
CA SER A 86 14.31 26.97 -6.91
C SER A 86 13.29 25.93 -7.34
N GLY A 87 13.18 24.82 -6.59
CA GLY A 87 12.28 23.71 -6.87
C GLY A 87 12.85 22.66 -7.84
N GLU A 88 14.15 22.72 -8.09
CA GLU A 88 14.84 21.74 -8.95
C GLU A 88 15.20 20.48 -8.14
N VAL A 89 15.08 19.32 -8.80
CA VAL A 89 15.37 18.00 -8.21
C VAL A 89 16.89 17.85 -8.02
N LEU A 90 17.33 17.61 -6.78
CA LEU A 90 18.73 17.49 -6.42
C LEU A 90 19.36 16.14 -6.75
N ARG A 91 18.53 15.07 -6.75
CA ARG A 91 18.97 13.69 -7.01
C ARG A 91 17.80 12.79 -7.40
N PRO A 92 18.04 11.59 -7.98
CA PRO A 92 17.00 10.58 -8.15
C PRO A 92 16.33 10.23 -6.81
N ALA A 93 15.02 10.04 -6.81
CA ALA A 93 14.26 9.68 -5.61
C ALA A 93 14.64 8.28 -5.12
N ILE A 94 14.89 8.12 -3.82
CA ILE A 94 15.08 6.82 -3.17
C ILE A 94 13.68 6.24 -2.88
N LEU A 95 13.38 5.03 -3.39
CA LEU A 95 12.05 4.45 -3.38
C LEU A 95 11.75 3.66 -2.08
N TRP A 96 10.48 3.26 -1.92
CA TRP A 96 9.97 2.52 -0.78
C TRP A 96 10.57 1.12 -0.61
N ASN A 97 11.00 0.49 -1.71
CA ASN A 97 11.61 -0.85 -1.73
C ASN A 97 13.14 -0.83 -1.65
N ASP A 98 13.75 0.35 -1.43
CA ASP A 98 15.17 0.51 -1.18
C ASP A 98 15.54 0.04 0.23
N GLN A 99 16.67 -0.66 0.37
CA GLN A 99 17.10 -1.28 1.63
C GLN A 99 18.45 -0.73 2.16
N ARG A 100 18.99 0.36 1.57
CA ARG A 100 20.32 0.88 1.93
C ARG A 100 20.43 1.48 3.32
N THR A 101 19.31 1.83 3.98
CA THR A 101 19.27 2.74 5.14
C THR A 101 19.13 2.03 6.49
N GLN A 102 19.59 0.79 6.63
CA GLN A 102 19.46 0.05 7.91
C GLN A 102 20.19 0.76 9.06
N ALA A 103 21.40 1.27 8.84
CA ALA A 103 22.15 1.99 9.86
C ALA A 103 21.40 3.23 10.36
N GLN A 104 20.71 3.94 9.47
CA GLN A 104 19.92 5.12 9.82
C GLN A 104 18.61 4.73 10.54
N CYS A 105 18.04 3.55 10.28
CA CYS A 105 16.94 3.01 11.10
C CYS A 105 17.37 2.77 12.55
N ASP A 106 18.58 2.24 12.74
CA ASP A 106 19.16 1.99 14.07
C ASP A 106 19.45 3.33 14.76
N GLU A 107 19.99 4.34 14.03
CA GLU A 107 20.21 5.71 14.54
C GLU A 107 18.89 6.33 15.00
N ILE A 108 17.83 6.30 14.20
CA ILE A 108 16.50 6.82 14.56
C ILE A 108 15.96 6.14 15.82
N THR A 109 16.06 4.81 15.86
CA THR A 109 15.59 4.03 17.01
C THR A 109 16.36 4.38 18.29
N GLN A 110 17.67 4.61 18.18
CA GLN A 110 18.50 5.02 19.31
C GLN A 110 18.21 6.48 19.75
N ALA A 111 18.03 7.40 18.79
CA ALA A 111 17.81 8.82 19.09
C ALA A 111 16.44 9.07 19.72
N VAL A 112 15.39 8.50 19.15
CA VAL A 112 14.00 8.74 19.58
C VAL A 112 13.54 7.75 20.66
N GLY A 113 14.10 6.54 20.65
CA GLY A 113 13.65 5.41 21.48
C GLY A 113 12.53 4.62 20.82
N PHE A 114 12.63 3.28 20.86
CA PHE A 114 11.73 2.37 20.15
C PHE A 114 10.24 2.63 20.45
N SER A 115 9.87 2.61 21.74
CA SER A 115 8.46 2.79 22.15
C SER A 115 7.95 4.20 21.84
N ARG A 116 8.80 5.23 22.02
CA ARG A 116 8.41 6.62 21.74
C ARG A 116 8.20 6.87 20.25
N LEU A 117 9.06 6.31 19.40
CA LEU A 117 8.92 6.39 17.95
C LEU A 117 7.57 5.79 17.50
N ILE A 118 7.22 4.59 17.99
CA ILE A 118 5.96 3.93 17.66
C ILE A 118 4.77 4.75 18.18
N GLU A 119 4.82 5.25 19.40
CA GLU A 119 3.76 6.09 19.96
C GLU A 119 3.49 7.34 19.09
N LEU A 120 4.55 8.03 18.64
CA LEU A 120 4.44 9.24 17.85
C LEU A 120 4.04 8.95 16.40
N THR A 121 4.71 7.99 15.76
CA THR A 121 4.62 7.78 14.30
C THR A 121 3.77 6.58 13.90
N GLY A 122 3.29 5.80 14.86
CA GLY A 122 2.54 4.56 14.62
C GLY A 122 3.40 3.39 14.10
N ASN A 123 4.72 3.58 13.99
CA ASN A 123 5.60 2.65 13.29
C ASN A 123 7.00 2.60 13.89
N ARG A 124 7.69 1.48 13.68
CA ARG A 124 9.13 1.38 13.87
C ARG A 124 9.87 2.06 12.71
N ALA A 125 11.16 2.38 12.89
CA ALA A 125 11.99 2.79 11.78
C ALA A 125 12.18 1.63 10.79
N LEU A 126 11.93 1.88 9.51
CA LEU A 126 12.05 0.89 8.42
C LEU A 126 12.80 1.50 7.25
N THR A 127 13.64 0.71 6.60
CA THR A 127 14.48 1.14 5.46
C THR A 127 13.67 1.75 4.32
N GLY A 128 12.45 1.26 4.09
CA GLY A 128 11.56 1.78 3.07
C GLY A 128 10.98 3.17 3.37
N PHE A 129 11.04 3.68 4.61
CA PHE A 129 10.42 4.95 4.99
C PHE A 129 11.30 6.17 4.67
N THR A 130 10.72 7.37 4.72
CA THR A 130 11.39 8.60 4.25
C THR A 130 12.49 9.08 5.18
N ALA A 131 12.27 9.08 6.50
CA ALA A 131 13.23 9.61 7.47
C ALA A 131 14.63 8.96 7.39
N PRO A 132 14.76 7.63 7.35
CA PRO A 132 16.08 7.00 7.22
C PRO A 132 16.80 7.40 5.93
N LYS A 133 16.10 7.67 4.85
CA LYS A 133 16.68 8.12 3.58
C LYS A 133 17.25 9.53 3.66
N ILE A 134 16.56 10.42 4.39
CA ILE A 134 17.07 11.78 4.65
C ILE A 134 18.41 11.72 5.41
N LEU A 135 18.48 10.89 6.46
CA LEU A 135 19.71 10.70 7.24
C LEU A 135 20.82 10.07 6.39
N TRP A 136 20.47 9.11 5.53
CA TRP A 136 21.42 8.51 4.60
C TRP A 136 22.01 9.55 3.63
N VAL A 137 21.18 10.44 3.06
CA VAL A 137 21.66 11.52 2.18
C VAL A 137 22.54 12.49 2.97
N ARG A 138 22.19 12.83 4.23
CA ARG A 138 23.03 13.67 5.09
C ARG A 138 24.44 13.10 5.27
N GLU A 139 24.53 11.78 5.45
CA GLU A 139 25.80 11.10 5.71
C GLU A 139 26.62 10.88 4.43
N HIS A 140 25.99 10.46 3.34
CA HIS A 140 26.70 9.97 2.14
C HIS A 140 26.71 10.97 0.99
N GLU A 141 25.79 11.94 0.96
CA GLU A 141 25.68 12.97 -0.08
C GLU A 141 25.50 14.37 0.56
N PRO A 142 26.48 14.84 1.39
CA PRO A 142 26.33 16.08 2.16
C PRO A 142 26.11 17.31 1.27
N ASP A 143 26.72 17.38 0.07
CA ASP A 143 26.48 18.47 -0.88
C ASP A 143 25.05 18.55 -1.39
N VAL A 144 24.33 17.42 -1.46
CA VAL A 144 22.91 17.34 -1.78
C VAL A 144 22.07 17.80 -0.59
N TYR A 145 22.43 17.32 0.60
CA TYR A 145 21.75 17.67 1.85
C TYR A 145 21.77 19.17 2.14
N GLU A 146 22.93 19.79 1.98
CA GLU A 146 23.13 21.25 2.21
C GLU A 146 22.33 22.14 1.25
N LYS A 147 22.05 21.67 0.04
CA LYS A 147 21.24 22.39 -0.96
C LYS A 147 19.74 22.16 -0.81
N CYS A 148 19.33 21.19 0.02
CA CYS A 148 17.92 20.85 0.18
C CYS A 148 17.15 22.01 0.80
N ALA A 149 16.01 22.34 0.22
CA ALA A 149 15.08 23.33 0.75
C ALA A 149 13.67 22.75 0.95
N HIS A 150 13.31 21.70 0.18
CA HIS A 150 12.00 21.07 0.26
C HIS A 150 12.11 19.56 0.11
N ILE A 151 11.28 18.83 0.87
CA ILE A 151 11.11 17.38 0.76
C ILE A 151 9.67 17.10 0.35
N LEU A 152 9.53 16.28 -0.69
CA LEU A 152 8.21 15.84 -1.20
C LEU A 152 8.19 14.30 -1.33
N LEU A 153 6.97 13.75 -1.30
CA LEU A 153 6.72 12.38 -1.73
C LEU A 153 6.49 12.32 -3.26
N PRO A 154 6.56 11.15 -3.90
CA PRO A 154 6.41 11.04 -5.36
C PRO A 154 5.15 11.71 -5.92
N LYS A 155 3.97 11.45 -5.32
CA LYS A 155 2.73 12.10 -5.75
C LYS A 155 2.71 13.60 -5.48
N ASP A 156 3.40 14.07 -4.43
CA ASP A 156 3.45 15.48 -4.06
C ASP A 156 4.37 16.26 -5.00
N TYR A 157 5.39 15.60 -5.56
CA TYR A 157 6.14 16.16 -6.67
C TYR A 157 5.26 16.38 -7.92
N ILE A 158 4.36 15.44 -8.23
CA ILE A 158 3.38 15.63 -9.31
C ILE A 158 2.43 16.79 -8.97
N ARG A 159 1.97 16.91 -7.71
CA ARG A 159 1.20 18.08 -7.25
C ARG A 159 1.95 19.37 -7.50
N TYR A 160 3.21 19.44 -7.08
CA TYR A 160 4.07 20.60 -7.30
C TYR A 160 4.17 20.96 -8.79
N LYS A 161 4.40 19.97 -9.63
CA LYS A 161 4.43 20.18 -11.11
C LYS A 161 3.09 20.63 -11.68
N LEU A 162 1.97 20.17 -11.13
CA LEU A 162 0.63 20.57 -11.57
C LEU A 162 0.27 22.00 -11.14
N THR A 163 0.67 22.41 -9.94
CA THR A 163 0.09 23.58 -9.26
C THR A 163 1.10 24.65 -8.86
N GLY A 164 2.39 24.35 -8.82
CA GLY A 164 3.43 25.18 -8.20
C GLY A 164 3.39 25.22 -6.67
N THR A 165 2.55 24.41 -6.00
CA THR A 165 2.34 24.45 -4.55
C THR A 165 3.05 23.29 -3.86
N TYR A 166 3.81 23.57 -2.80
CA TYR A 166 4.36 22.58 -1.89
C TYR A 166 3.28 22.18 -0.88
N ALA A 167 2.80 20.95 -0.95
CA ALA A 167 1.82 20.39 -0.03
C ALA A 167 1.93 18.86 -0.01
N THR A 168 1.49 18.23 1.08
CA THR A 168 1.34 16.78 1.20
C THR A 168 0.01 16.44 1.87
N ASP A 169 -0.43 15.20 1.72
CA ASP A 169 -1.58 14.69 2.46
C ASP A 169 -1.15 13.94 3.74
N LEU A 170 -2.09 13.80 4.66
CA LEU A 170 -1.85 13.16 5.95
C LEU A 170 -1.53 11.66 5.85
N ALA A 171 -2.16 10.93 4.93
CA ALA A 171 -1.88 9.50 4.74
C ALA A 171 -0.46 9.28 4.21
N GLY A 172 -0.03 10.08 3.22
CA GLY A 172 1.33 10.07 2.71
C GLY A 172 2.36 10.51 3.77
N ALA A 173 2.09 11.62 4.46
CA ALA A 173 2.96 12.15 5.51
C ALA A 173 3.17 11.16 6.68
N ALA A 174 2.14 10.40 7.06
CA ALA A 174 2.23 9.38 8.10
C ALA A 174 3.28 8.29 7.76
N GLY A 175 3.48 7.99 6.47
CA GLY A 175 4.49 7.04 6.01
C GLY A 175 5.93 7.57 6.01
N THR A 176 6.19 8.78 6.49
CA THR A 176 7.55 9.36 6.49
C THR A 176 8.37 9.00 7.73
N SER A 177 7.75 8.54 8.82
CA SER A 177 8.28 8.47 10.19
C SER A 177 8.61 9.84 10.81
N LEU A 178 8.02 10.93 10.28
CA LEU A 178 8.22 12.31 10.76
C LEU A 178 6.91 12.97 11.21
N LEU A 179 5.76 12.34 10.96
CA LEU A 179 4.45 12.85 11.38
C LEU A 179 4.11 12.32 12.79
N ASN A 180 3.59 13.19 13.66
CA ASN A 180 2.83 12.75 14.82
C ASN A 180 1.44 12.32 14.33
N VAL A 181 1.25 11.00 14.19
CA VAL A 181 0.07 10.41 13.56
C VAL A 181 -1.20 10.68 14.38
N ALA A 182 -1.10 10.65 15.71
CA ALA A 182 -2.21 10.96 16.59
C ALA A 182 -2.69 12.42 16.41
N ASN A 183 -1.76 13.35 16.35
CA ASN A 183 -2.03 14.78 16.27
C ASN A 183 -2.22 15.28 14.82
N ARG A 184 -1.98 14.43 13.83
CA ARG A 184 -2.14 14.73 12.39
C ARG A 184 -1.31 15.93 11.93
N GLN A 185 -0.08 16.05 12.43
CA GLN A 185 0.87 17.14 12.08
C GLN A 185 2.31 16.64 12.21
N TRP A 186 3.24 17.33 11.57
CA TRP A 186 4.65 17.03 11.69
C TRP A 186 5.07 16.98 13.17
N SER A 187 5.90 16.01 13.53
CA SER A 187 6.43 15.86 14.87
C SER A 187 7.67 16.74 15.03
N ASP A 188 7.52 17.91 15.66
CA ASP A 188 8.66 18.77 15.94
C ASP A 188 9.69 18.03 16.83
N GLU A 189 9.22 17.17 17.76
CA GLU A 189 10.06 16.35 18.62
C GLU A 189 10.96 15.40 17.78
N VAL A 190 10.41 14.67 16.81
CA VAL A 190 11.19 13.74 15.97
C VAL A 190 12.11 14.52 15.03
N LEU A 191 11.63 15.59 14.42
CA LEU A 191 12.44 16.43 13.52
C LEU A 191 13.65 17.03 14.24
N GLU A 192 13.44 17.55 15.47
CA GLU A 192 14.51 18.12 16.30
C GLU A 192 15.54 17.06 16.72
N MET A 193 15.07 15.89 17.21
CA MET A 193 15.96 14.78 17.61
C MET A 193 16.81 14.25 16.45
N LEU A 194 16.26 14.27 15.23
CA LEU A 194 16.98 13.82 14.03
C LEU A 194 17.72 14.93 13.31
N HIS A 195 17.67 16.18 13.82
CA HIS A 195 18.28 17.36 13.20
C HIS A 195 17.84 17.59 11.76
N ILE A 196 16.54 17.36 11.46
CA ILE A 196 15.92 17.61 10.15
C ILE A 196 15.23 18.98 10.21
N PRO A 197 15.55 19.94 9.32
CA PRO A 197 14.94 21.25 9.31
C PRO A 197 13.42 21.17 9.10
N ARG A 198 12.65 21.80 10.01
CA ARG A 198 11.19 21.81 9.96
C ARG A 198 10.66 22.50 8.69
N GLU A 199 11.36 23.50 8.20
CA GLU A 199 11.04 24.27 7.00
C GLU A 199 11.11 23.48 5.69
N TRP A 200 11.78 22.31 5.67
CA TRP A 200 11.77 21.44 4.50
C TRP A 200 10.44 20.69 4.32
N MET A 201 9.69 20.56 5.40
CA MET A 201 8.43 19.81 5.43
C MET A 201 7.27 20.67 4.92
N PRO A 202 6.56 20.23 3.87
CA PRO A 202 5.42 20.98 3.32
C PRO A 202 4.24 20.99 4.29
N PRO A 203 3.28 21.93 4.15
CA PRO A 203 2.01 21.87 4.86
C PRO A 203 1.28 20.54 4.60
N VAL A 204 0.68 19.98 5.67
CA VAL A 204 -0.13 18.76 5.61
C VAL A 204 -1.61 19.07 5.46
N HIS A 205 -2.32 18.27 4.69
CA HIS A 205 -3.74 18.48 4.38
C HIS A 205 -4.53 17.17 4.46
N GLU A 206 -5.84 17.28 4.70
CA GLU A 206 -6.73 16.13 4.53
C GLU A 206 -6.85 15.73 3.07
N GLY A 207 -7.17 14.44 2.81
CA GLY A 207 -7.23 13.91 1.46
C GLY A 207 -8.18 14.65 0.51
N THR A 208 -9.27 15.19 1.03
CA THR A 208 -10.29 15.92 0.27
C THR A 208 -10.06 17.44 0.20
N GLN A 209 -9.09 17.99 0.95
CA GLN A 209 -8.82 19.43 0.93
C GLN A 209 -8.16 19.87 -0.38
N ILE A 210 -8.63 20.97 -0.95
CA ILE A 210 -7.99 21.60 -2.11
C ILE A 210 -6.65 22.19 -1.66
N THR A 211 -5.57 21.76 -2.31
CA THR A 211 -4.18 22.15 -2.00
C THR A 211 -3.54 23.03 -3.04
N GLY A 212 -4.19 23.20 -4.18
CA GLY A 212 -3.73 24.03 -5.29
C GLY A 212 -4.69 23.95 -6.47
N LYS A 213 -4.31 24.61 -7.56
CA LYS A 213 -5.05 24.60 -8.81
C LYS A 213 -4.06 24.39 -9.96
N VAL A 214 -4.48 23.72 -11.01
CA VAL A 214 -3.69 23.54 -12.23
C VAL A 214 -3.22 24.91 -12.75
N SER A 215 -1.91 25.05 -12.95
CA SER A 215 -1.31 26.28 -13.46
C SER A 215 -1.56 26.46 -14.96
N ALA A 216 -1.43 27.68 -15.46
CA ALA A 216 -1.56 27.96 -16.90
C ALA A 216 -0.49 27.25 -17.75
N GLU A 217 0.73 27.11 -17.21
CA GLU A 217 1.83 26.38 -17.86
C GLU A 217 1.49 24.89 -17.99
N THR A 218 1.06 24.28 -16.90
CA THR A 218 0.66 22.87 -16.89
C THR A 218 -0.56 22.61 -17.76
N ALA A 219 -1.54 23.52 -17.78
CA ALA A 219 -2.71 23.43 -18.65
C ALA A 219 -2.31 23.36 -20.13
N ALA A 220 -1.41 24.24 -20.56
CA ALA A 220 -0.88 24.23 -21.94
C ALA A 220 -0.13 22.93 -22.28
N LEU A 221 0.57 22.34 -21.31
CA LEU A 221 1.34 21.11 -21.49
C LEU A 221 0.46 19.86 -21.50
N THR A 222 -0.57 19.78 -20.67
CA THR A 222 -1.35 18.55 -20.44
C THR A 222 -2.66 18.49 -21.23
N GLY A 223 -3.17 19.63 -21.71
CA GLY A 223 -4.52 19.75 -22.27
C GLY A 223 -5.62 19.92 -21.21
N LEU A 224 -5.25 20.00 -19.93
CA LEU A 224 -6.17 20.36 -18.84
C LEU A 224 -6.52 21.85 -18.90
N GLN A 225 -7.60 22.25 -18.22
CA GLN A 225 -7.93 23.66 -18.02
C GLN A 225 -7.15 24.23 -16.82
N ALA A 226 -6.66 25.46 -16.97
CA ALA A 226 -6.07 26.18 -15.83
C ALA A 226 -7.15 26.48 -14.76
N GLY A 227 -6.78 26.31 -13.50
CA GLY A 227 -7.68 26.57 -12.38
C GLY A 227 -8.44 25.33 -11.87
N ILE A 228 -8.35 24.16 -12.51
CA ILE A 228 -8.92 22.91 -11.97
C ILE A 228 -8.37 22.67 -10.57
N PRO A 229 -9.22 22.45 -9.54
CA PRO A 229 -8.80 22.16 -8.20
C PRO A 229 -8.04 20.80 -8.09
N VAL A 230 -6.94 20.79 -7.34
CA VAL A 230 -6.17 19.59 -6.98
C VAL A 230 -6.28 19.37 -5.49
N VAL A 231 -6.78 18.21 -5.06
CA VAL A 231 -6.97 17.90 -3.63
C VAL A 231 -5.75 17.18 -3.02
N GLY A 232 -5.75 17.01 -1.70
CA GLY A 232 -4.72 16.31 -0.93
C GLY A 232 -4.44 14.89 -1.43
N GLY A 233 -5.46 14.13 -1.76
CA GLY A 233 -5.30 12.76 -2.19
C GLY A 233 -4.89 11.82 -1.06
N GLY A 234 -4.10 10.81 -1.35
CA GLY A 234 -3.63 9.85 -0.35
C GLY A 234 -2.49 8.99 -0.86
N GLY A 235 -1.72 8.37 0.04
CA GLY A 235 -0.84 7.28 -0.34
C GLY A 235 -1.62 6.14 -1.01
N ASP A 236 -0.95 5.32 -1.83
CA ASP A 236 -1.58 4.29 -2.66
C ASP A 236 -2.49 3.33 -1.89
N GLN A 237 -2.09 2.91 -0.68
CA GLN A 237 -2.89 1.99 0.13
C GLN A 237 -4.16 2.66 0.67
N ALA A 238 -4.06 3.91 1.16
CA ALA A 238 -5.21 4.64 1.68
C ALA A 238 -6.19 5.05 0.58
N ALA A 239 -5.69 5.48 -0.59
CA ALA A 239 -6.53 5.76 -1.75
C ALA A 239 -7.12 4.47 -2.33
N GLY A 240 -6.35 3.36 -2.35
CA GLY A 240 -6.85 2.04 -2.73
C GLY A 240 -8.00 1.56 -1.82
N ALA A 241 -7.88 1.80 -0.52
CA ALA A 241 -8.95 1.52 0.44
C ALA A 241 -10.22 2.33 0.16
N VAL A 242 -10.09 3.63 -0.19
CA VAL A 242 -11.21 4.45 -0.68
C VAL A 242 -11.82 3.82 -1.94
N GLY A 243 -10.98 3.43 -2.92
CA GLY A 243 -11.43 2.77 -4.14
C GLY A 243 -12.10 1.40 -3.93
N MET A 244 -11.88 0.76 -2.80
CA MET A 244 -12.60 -0.44 -2.36
C MET A 244 -13.80 -0.13 -1.46
N GLY A 245 -14.02 1.13 -1.09
CA GLY A 245 -15.04 1.55 -0.13
C GLY A 245 -14.74 1.16 1.32
N CYS A 246 -13.48 0.85 1.65
CA CYS A 246 -13.01 0.60 3.02
C CYS A 246 -12.73 1.94 3.72
N VAL A 247 -13.80 2.65 4.08
CA VAL A 247 -13.80 4.02 4.59
C VAL A 247 -14.48 4.18 5.95
N THR A 248 -14.95 3.07 6.52
CA THR A 248 -15.50 3.00 7.87
C THR A 248 -14.91 1.77 8.58
N PRO A 249 -14.87 1.75 9.94
CA PRO A 249 -14.28 0.63 10.68
C PRO A 249 -14.91 -0.74 10.39
N GLU A 250 -16.17 -0.76 9.94
CA GLU A 250 -16.90 -1.99 9.62
C GLU A 250 -16.53 -2.59 8.25
N LYS A 251 -15.70 -1.89 7.44
CA LYS A 251 -15.32 -2.33 6.08
C LYS A 251 -13.81 -2.53 5.99
N ILE A 252 -13.37 -3.78 6.08
CA ILE A 252 -11.96 -4.16 6.07
C ILE A 252 -11.56 -4.58 4.66
N GLY A 253 -10.42 -4.08 4.17
CA GLY A 253 -9.88 -4.44 2.87
C GLY A 253 -8.85 -5.57 2.98
N VAL A 254 -8.96 -6.57 2.10
CA VAL A 254 -7.94 -7.59 1.88
C VAL A 254 -7.51 -7.55 0.43
N THR A 255 -6.21 -7.33 0.20
CA THR A 255 -5.65 -7.37 -1.15
C THR A 255 -4.70 -8.54 -1.29
N VAL A 256 -4.96 -9.43 -2.26
CA VAL A 256 -4.13 -10.59 -2.57
C VAL A 256 -3.45 -10.36 -3.92
N GLY A 257 -2.41 -9.53 -3.88
CA GLY A 257 -1.50 -9.25 -5.00
C GLY A 257 -0.22 -10.08 -4.88
N THR A 258 0.88 -9.65 -5.50
CA THR A 258 2.20 -10.25 -5.27
C THR A 258 2.50 -10.32 -3.78
N SER A 259 2.29 -9.21 -3.06
CA SER A 259 2.18 -9.13 -1.59
C SER A 259 0.73 -9.21 -1.13
N GLY A 260 0.51 -9.48 0.16
CA GLY A 260 -0.81 -9.46 0.78
C GLY A 260 -0.95 -8.29 1.74
N VAL A 261 -2.11 -7.65 1.75
CA VAL A 261 -2.40 -6.52 2.64
C VAL A 261 -3.74 -6.74 3.32
N VAL A 262 -3.78 -6.50 4.63
CA VAL A 262 -5.02 -6.31 5.38
C VAL A 262 -5.08 -4.87 5.83
N PHE A 263 -6.10 -4.14 5.41
CA PHE A 263 -6.33 -2.72 5.69
C PHE A 263 -7.59 -2.56 6.53
N ALA A 264 -7.48 -1.96 7.70
CA ALA A 264 -8.60 -1.75 8.61
C ALA A 264 -8.72 -0.27 8.99
N PRO A 265 -9.78 0.43 8.54
CA PRO A 265 -10.05 1.81 8.96
C PRO A 265 -10.30 1.89 10.47
N LEU A 266 -9.86 2.99 11.08
CA LEU A 266 -10.02 3.27 12.50
C LEU A 266 -10.65 4.64 12.70
N GLN A 267 -11.63 4.73 13.60
CA GLN A 267 -12.24 6.01 13.98
C GLN A 267 -11.33 6.83 14.89
N ASN A 268 -10.50 6.19 15.68
CA ASN A 268 -9.56 6.83 16.61
C ASN A 268 -8.15 6.28 16.38
N TYR A 269 -7.15 7.10 16.70
CA TYR A 269 -5.77 6.65 16.64
C TYR A 269 -5.51 5.50 17.61
N ALA A 270 -4.88 4.46 17.09
CA ALA A 270 -4.31 3.37 17.86
C ALA A 270 -2.99 2.94 17.20
N PHE A 271 -2.12 2.29 17.95
CA PHE A 271 -0.88 1.71 17.45
C PHE A 271 -0.63 0.34 18.08
N GLU A 272 0.14 -0.51 17.41
CA GLU A 272 0.56 -1.80 17.91
C GLU A 272 1.93 -1.63 18.60
N PRO A 273 2.05 -1.94 19.92
CA PRO A 273 3.22 -1.54 20.73
C PRO A 273 4.56 -2.12 20.26
N ASP A 274 4.53 -3.29 19.62
CA ASP A 274 5.73 -3.93 19.07
C ASP A 274 6.03 -3.47 17.61
N GLY A 275 5.20 -2.60 17.03
CA GLY A 275 5.34 -2.09 15.67
C GLY A 275 5.24 -3.17 14.58
N ARG A 276 4.44 -4.20 14.82
CA ARG A 276 4.15 -5.29 13.86
C ARG A 276 3.09 -4.91 12.83
N LEU A 277 2.22 -3.96 13.16
CA LEU A 277 1.27 -3.33 12.26
C LEU A 277 1.73 -1.91 11.92
N HIS A 278 1.40 -1.46 10.73
CA HIS A 278 1.48 -0.04 10.41
C HIS A 278 0.22 0.68 10.90
N ALA A 279 0.41 1.81 11.57
CA ALA A 279 -0.66 2.74 11.93
C ALA A 279 -0.41 4.08 11.24
N PHE A 280 -1.36 4.51 10.41
CA PHE A 280 -1.26 5.73 9.60
C PHE A 280 -2.55 6.54 9.68
N CYS A 281 -2.50 7.81 9.25
CA CYS A 281 -3.71 8.57 8.92
C CYS A 281 -4.35 7.95 7.67
N HIS A 282 -5.68 7.89 7.62
CA HIS A 282 -6.42 7.52 6.44
C HIS A 282 -6.53 8.71 5.47
N ALA A 283 -6.78 8.46 4.17
CA ALA A 283 -7.14 9.50 3.20
C ALA A 283 -8.54 10.10 3.46
N VAL A 284 -9.38 9.40 4.20
CA VAL A 284 -10.66 9.92 4.73
C VAL A 284 -10.39 10.90 5.86
N PRO A 285 -10.98 12.10 5.85
CA PRO A 285 -10.76 13.09 6.88
C PRO A 285 -11.06 12.59 8.30
N ASN A 286 -10.18 12.94 9.25
CA ASN A 286 -10.29 12.62 10.68
C ASN A 286 -10.33 11.10 11.00
N GLN A 287 -9.80 10.27 10.12
CA GLN A 287 -9.68 8.83 10.34
C GLN A 287 -8.23 8.36 10.27
N TRP A 288 -7.99 7.16 10.82
CA TRP A 288 -6.73 6.44 10.78
C TRP A 288 -6.96 5.04 10.20
N HIS A 289 -5.90 4.27 10.06
CA HIS A 289 -6.02 2.85 9.71
C HIS A 289 -4.86 2.04 10.26
N PHE A 290 -5.12 0.78 10.52
CA PHE A 290 -4.09 -0.25 10.59
C PHE A 290 -3.86 -0.88 9.24
N MET A 291 -2.61 -1.29 9.00
CA MET A 291 -2.25 -2.07 7.84
C MET A 291 -1.25 -3.16 8.22
N GLY A 292 -1.62 -4.42 7.96
CA GLY A 292 -0.71 -5.56 7.97
C GLY A 292 -0.24 -5.84 6.55
N VAL A 293 1.03 -6.20 6.39
CA VAL A 293 1.63 -6.49 5.08
C VAL A 293 2.41 -7.78 5.16
N MET A 294 2.03 -8.77 4.34
CA MET A 294 2.85 -9.95 4.06
C MET A 294 3.58 -9.77 2.72
N LEU A 295 4.84 -10.19 2.66
CA LEU A 295 5.70 -9.91 1.50
C LEU A 295 5.42 -10.80 0.30
N SER A 296 4.86 -12.00 0.49
CA SER A 296 4.60 -12.96 -0.57
C SER A 296 3.22 -13.61 -0.42
N ALA A 297 2.22 -13.09 -1.13
CA ALA A 297 0.86 -13.64 -1.20
C ALA A 297 0.64 -14.39 -2.52
N ALA A 298 0.01 -13.78 -3.53
CA ALA A 298 -0.09 -14.43 -4.85
C ALA A 298 1.30 -14.63 -5.49
N GLY A 299 2.30 -13.88 -5.05
CA GLY A 299 3.71 -14.13 -5.37
C GLY A 299 4.19 -15.51 -4.95
N SER A 300 3.63 -16.11 -3.88
CA SER A 300 3.94 -17.49 -3.48
C SER A 300 3.43 -18.52 -4.50
N LEU A 301 2.20 -18.33 -5.01
CA LEU A 301 1.66 -19.18 -6.06
C LEU A 301 2.41 -19.00 -7.39
N GLN A 302 2.78 -17.75 -7.71
CA GLN A 302 3.61 -17.47 -8.90
C GLN A 302 4.97 -18.16 -8.79
N TRP A 303 5.68 -18.03 -7.66
CA TRP A 303 6.93 -18.72 -7.41
C TRP A 303 6.78 -20.24 -7.51
N TYR A 304 5.71 -20.78 -6.94
CA TYR A 304 5.43 -22.22 -7.00
C TYR A 304 5.23 -22.69 -8.44
N HIS A 305 4.41 -21.95 -9.22
CA HIS A 305 4.21 -22.21 -10.64
C HIS A 305 5.54 -22.20 -11.39
N ASP A 306 6.29 -21.12 -11.31
CA ASP A 306 7.52 -20.92 -12.13
C ASP A 306 8.64 -21.91 -11.76
N THR A 307 8.68 -22.39 -10.51
CA THR A 307 9.77 -23.22 -9.98
C THR A 307 9.44 -24.72 -9.96
N ILE A 308 8.19 -25.05 -9.59
CA ILE A 308 7.79 -26.45 -9.33
C ILE A 308 6.90 -27.00 -10.45
N ALA A 309 6.12 -26.16 -11.10
CA ALA A 309 5.12 -26.57 -12.09
C ALA A 309 5.09 -25.68 -13.35
N PRO A 310 6.24 -25.38 -13.98
CA PRO A 310 6.34 -24.40 -15.07
C PRO A 310 5.55 -24.79 -16.34
N ASP A 311 5.27 -26.08 -16.53
CA ASP A 311 4.52 -26.60 -17.68
C ASP A 311 2.99 -26.63 -17.48
N SER A 312 2.50 -26.18 -16.32
CA SER A 312 1.07 -26.18 -15.98
C SER A 312 0.51 -24.75 -16.10
N SER A 313 -0.76 -24.60 -16.40
CA SER A 313 -1.45 -23.33 -16.23
C SER A 313 -1.86 -23.12 -14.76
N PHE A 314 -2.15 -21.89 -14.36
CA PHE A 314 -2.72 -21.62 -13.03
C PHE A 314 -4.06 -22.34 -12.84
N ASP A 315 -4.88 -22.40 -13.89
CA ASP A 315 -6.20 -23.07 -13.84
C ASP A 315 -6.02 -24.58 -13.60
N ASP A 316 -5.02 -25.22 -14.21
CA ASP A 316 -4.73 -26.64 -13.98
C ASP A 316 -4.27 -26.87 -12.52
N LEU A 317 -3.37 -26.00 -12.01
CA LEU A 317 -2.91 -26.10 -10.62
C LEU A 317 -4.04 -25.93 -9.62
N LEU A 318 -4.93 -24.98 -9.86
CA LEU A 318 -6.10 -24.73 -9.01
C LEU A 318 -7.11 -25.90 -9.10
N ALA A 319 -7.34 -26.46 -10.29
CA ALA A 319 -8.22 -27.61 -10.48
C ALA A 319 -7.75 -28.84 -9.68
N GLU A 320 -6.43 -29.09 -9.58
CA GLU A 320 -5.88 -30.18 -8.78
C GLU A 320 -6.15 -30.07 -7.28
N THR A 321 -6.53 -28.89 -6.79
CA THR A 321 -6.80 -28.66 -5.36
C THR A 321 -8.22 -28.97 -4.96
N VAL A 322 -9.14 -29.15 -5.91
CA VAL A 322 -10.60 -29.28 -5.64
C VAL A 322 -10.91 -30.47 -4.77
N ASP A 323 -10.29 -31.62 -5.06
CA ASP A 323 -10.52 -32.88 -4.34
C ASP A 323 -9.62 -33.04 -3.10
N ILE A 324 -8.72 -32.10 -2.84
CA ILE A 324 -7.87 -32.14 -1.66
C ILE A 324 -8.64 -31.60 -0.45
N PRO A 325 -8.66 -32.30 0.68
CA PRO A 325 -9.37 -31.81 1.86
C PRO A 325 -8.75 -30.57 2.46
N ALA A 326 -9.55 -29.78 3.18
CA ALA A 326 -9.08 -28.62 3.94
C ALA A 326 -7.94 -28.99 4.89
N GLY A 327 -6.89 -28.17 4.92
CA GLY A 327 -5.66 -28.42 5.68
C GLY A 327 -4.66 -29.35 4.97
N SER A 328 -4.87 -29.65 3.67
CA SER A 328 -3.94 -30.38 2.81
C SER A 328 -3.37 -31.66 3.44
N GLU A 329 -4.19 -32.41 4.19
CA GLU A 329 -3.81 -33.61 4.98
C GLU A 329 -2.62 -33.35 5.96
N GLY A 330 -2.50 -32.12 6.51
CA GLY A 330 -1.44 -31.74 7.45
C GLY A 330 -0.16 -31.23 6.79
N LEU A 331 -0.22 -30.89 5.52
CA LEU A 331 0.88 -30.20 4.83
C LEU A 331 0.69 -28.69 4.96
N PHE A 332 1.68 -28.01 5.52
CA PHE A 332 1.71 -26.56 5.66
C PHE A 332 2.73 -25.93 4.72
N PHE A 333 2.46 -24.69 4.33
CA PHE A 333 3.41 -23.82 3.64
C PHE A 333 3.57 -22.50 4.37
N LEU A 334 4.81 -22.12 4.69
CA LEU A 334 5.15 -20.78 5.21
C LEU A 334 5.55 -19.89 4.02
N PRO A 335 4.83 -18.79 3.75
CA PRO A 335 5.02 -17.97 2.55
C PRO A 335 6.18 -16.96 2.66
N TYR A 336 7.19 -17.19 3.51
CA TYR A 336 8.25 -16.22 3.82
C TYR A 336 9.42 -16.27 2.83
N LEU A 337 9.12 -16.28 1.54
CA LEU A 337 10.10 -16.46 0.45
C LEU A 337 11.15 -15.35 0.39
N THR A 338 10.80 -14.13 0.84
CA THR A 338 11.67 -12.94 0.82
C THR A 338 11.83 -12.32 2.21
N GLY A 339 11.76 -13.14 3.26
CA GLY A 339 11.56 -12.67 4.61
C GLY A 339 10.08 -12.35 4.89
N GLU A 340 9.78 -11.73 6.01
CA GLU A 340 8.41 -11.30 6.34
C GLU A 340 8.40 -9.95 7.06
N ARG A 341 7.23 -9.27 7.03
CA ARG A 341 6.98 -8.00 7.71
C ARG A 341 5.94 -8.13 8.80
N THR A 342 4.75 -8.64 8.52
CA THR A 342 3.66 -8.86 9.47
C THR A 342 3.25 -10.34 9.44
N PRO A 343 3.17 -11.06 10.57
CA PRO A 343 3.33 -10.60 11.96
C PRO A 343 4.78 -10.59 12.46
N TYR A 344 5.71 -11.08 11.68
CA TYR A 344 7.11 -11.29 12.07
C TYR A 344 8.02 -10.39 11.24
N PRO A 345 8.43 -9.21 11.75
CA PRO A 345 9.35 -8.32 11.02
C PRO A 345 10.76 -8.92 10.99
N ASP A 346 10.93 -9.94 10.15
CA ASP A 346 12.13 -10.76 10.06
C ASP A 346 12.60 -10.94 8.61
N PRO A 347 13.66 -10.24 8.17
CA PRO A 347 14.23 -10.40 6.83
C PRO A 347 14.92 -11.76 6.64
N LEU A 348 15.19 -12.50 7.72
CA LEU A 348 15.83 -13.81 7.69
C LEU A 348 14.84 -14.98 7.64
N ALA A 349 13.54 -14.74 7.80
CA ALA A 349 12.51 -15.75 7.62
C ALA A 349 12.59 -16.36 6.21
N ARG A 350 12.29 -17.65 6.09
CA ARG A 350 12.34 -18.40 4.82
C ARG A 350 11.06 -19.16 4.57
N GLY A 351 10.70 -19.30 3.29
CA GLY A 351 9.62 -20.19 2.88
C GLY A 351 9.93 -21.65 3.23
N ALA A 352 8.91 -22.40 3.65
CA ALA A 352 9.07 -23.79 4.02
C ALA A 352 7.79 -24.59 3.80
N PHE A 353 7.92 -25.81 3.27
CA PHE A 353 6.89 -26.84 3.38
C PHE A 353 7.16 -27.70 4.62
N VAL A 354 6.14 -27.88 5.46
CA VAL A 354 6.23 -28.63 6.72
C VAL A 354 5.14 -29.71 6.74
N GLY A 355 5.52 -30.95 7.04
CA GLY A 355 4.59 -32.08 7.13
C GLY A 355 4.53 -32.97 5.88
N LEU A 356 5.45 -32.86 4.92
CA LEU A 356 5.50 -33.70 3.72
C LEU A 356 5.57 -35.19 4.05
N THR A 357 4.73 -35.97 3.39
CA THR A 357 4.77 -37.43 3.38
C THR A 357 4.69 -37.96 1.94
N SER A 358 4.93 -39.24 1.74
CA SER A 358 4.84 -39.90 0.42
C SER A 358 3.41 -39.93 -0.16
N ARG A 359 2.39 -39.53 0.62
CA ARG A 359 0.99 -39.49 0.17
C ARG A 359 0.65 -38.15 -0.53
N HIS A 360 1.41 -37.10 -0.24
CA HIS A 360 1.12 -35.79 -0.79
C HIS A 360 1.46 -35.70 -2.27
N SER A 361 0.48 -35.29 -3.06
CA SER A 361 0.61 -35.00 -4.49
C SER A 361 0.89 -33.51 -4.73
N ARG A 362 1.08 -33.13 -6.01
CA ARG A 362 1.21 -31.74 -6.43
C ARG A 362 -0.03 -30.89 -6.01
N GLY A 363 -1.23 -31.46 -6.13
CA GLY A 363 -2.45 -30.78 -5.67
C GLY A 363 -2.44 -30.43 -4.17
N HIS A 364 -1.90 -31.32 -3.31
CA HIS A 364 -1.72 -31.01 -1.89
C HIS A 364 -0.73 -29.85 -1.69
N MET A 365 0.38 -29.83 -2.42
CA MET A 365 1.37 -28.74 -2.33
C MET A 365 0.77 -27.41 -2.82
N THR A 366 0.07 -27.43 -3.94
CA THR A 366 -0.64 -26.24 -4.46
C THR A 366 -1.62 -25.71 -3.42
N ARG A 367 -2.47 -26.59 -2.85
CA ARG A 367 -3.44 -26.20 -1.83
C ARG A 367 -2.76 -25.66 -0.57
N ALA A 368 -1.68 -26.30 -0.11
CA ALA A 368 -0.90 -25.81 1.04
C ALA A 368 -0.35 -24.39 0.82
N VAL A 369 0.04 -24.03 -0.42
CA VAL A 369 0.45 -22.66 -0.78
C VAL A 369 -0.72 -21.68 -0.62
N LEU A 370 -1.92 -22.01 -1.14
CA LEU A 370 -3.11 -21.18 -1.01
C LEU A 370 -3.52 -20.99 0.46
N GLU A 371 -3.52 -22.08 1.24
CA GLU A 371 -3.84 -22.10 2.67
C GLU A 371 -2.80 -21.35 3.50
N GLY A 372 -1.49 -21.50 3.21
CA GLY A 372 -0.42 -20.80 3.89
C GLY A 372 -0.51 -19.28 3.75
N VAL A 373 -0.86 -18.79 2.56
CA VAL A 373 -1.16 -17.36 2.34
C VAL A 373 -2.40 -16.93 3.14
N ALA A 374 -3.47 -17.73 3.13
CA ALA A 374 -4.68 -17.41 3.91
C ALA A 374 -4.41 -17.36 5.42
N PHE A 375 -3.58 -18.27 5.94
CA PHE A 375 -3.15 -18.24 7.35
C PHE A 375 -2.30 -17.00 7.68
N GLY A 376 -1.40 -16.59 6.77
CA GLY A 376 -0.66 -15.35 6.93
C GLY A 376 -1.56 -14.11 6.96
N LEU A 377 -2.61 -14.08 6.12
CA LEU A 377 -3.64 -13.03 6.19
C LEU A 377 -4.38 -13.08 7.54
N LYS A 378 -4.67 -14.26 8.08
CA LYS A 378 -5.30 -14.41 9.41
C LYS A 378 -4.40 -13.91 10.53
N ASP A 379 -3.10 -14.15 10.49
CA ASP A 379 -2.15 -13.60 11.47
C ASP A 379 -2.24 -12.06 11.53
N MET A 380 -2.28 -11.40 10.38
CA MET A 380 -2.48 -9.94 10.31
C MET A 380 -3.83 -9.52 10.87
N PHE A 381 -4.88 -10.25 10.50
CA PHE A 381 -6.24 -10.00 10.96
C PHE A 381 -6.37 -10.12 12.48
N MET A 382 -5.74 -11.14 13.08
CA MET A 382 -5.75 -11.32 14.53
C MET A 382 -5.00 -10.21 15.28
N LEU A 383 -3.89 -9.69 14.73
CA LEU A 383 -3.20 -8.54 15.31
C LEU A 383 -4.11 -7.29 15.29
N ILE A 384 -4.81 -7.05 14.18
CA ILE A 384 -5.75 -5.92 14.05
C ILE A 384 -6.93 -6.10 15.01
N ALA A 385 -7.49 -7.31 15.11
CA ALA A 385 -8.59 -7.62 16.02
C ALA A 385 -8.22 -7.36 17.48
N ASN A 386 -7.02 -7.75 17.91
CA ASN A 386 -6.51 -7.49 19.24
C ASN A 386 -6.31 -6.01 19.55
N ALA A 387 -6.14 -5.19 18.53
CA ALA A 387 -6.01 -3.73 18.64
C ALA A 387 -7.35 -2.98 18.58
N GLY A 388 -8.48 -3.67 18.36
CA GLY A 388 -9.83 -3.12 18.48
C GLY A 388 -10.62 -3.05 17.19
N LEU A 389 -10.97 -4.18 16.58
CA LEU A 389 -11.98 -4.23 15.51
C LEU A 389 -13.40 -4.12 16.10
N PRO A 390 -14.39 -3.61 15.31
CA PRO A 390 -15.79 -3.68 15.67
C PRO A 390 -16.28 -5.14 15.72
N ASP A 391 -17.36 -5.41 16.49
CA ASP A 391 -17.94 -6.75 16.63
C ASP A 391 -18.53 -7.31 15.31
N SER A 392 -18.88 -6.43 14.38
CA SER A 392 -19.40 -6.79 13.06
C SER A 392 -18.67 -6.01 11.98
N PHE A 393 -18.19 -6.69 10.97
CA PHE A 393 -17.48 -6.10 9.84
C PHE A 393 -17.68 -6.90 8.55
N GLU A 394 -17.48 -6.24 7.42
CA GLU A 394 -17.49 -6.79 6.06
C GLU A 394 -16.02 -6.85 5.55
N VAL A 395 -15.61 -7.97 4.97
CA VAL A 395 -14.29 -8.11 4.36
C VAL A 395 -14.38 -7.96 2.84
N ARG A 396 -13.84 -6.88 2.31
CA ARG A 396 -13.75 -6.61 0.88
C ARG A 396 -12.44 -7.14 0.31
N ILE A 397 -12.53 -7.93 -0.76
CA ILE A 397 -11.36 -8.58 -1.35
C ILE A 397 -11.03 -8.02 -2.73
N SER A 398 -9.73 -7.86 -3.01
CA SER A 398 -9.20 -7.43 -4.30
C SER A 398 -7.86 -8.09 -4.64
N GLY A 399 -7.32 -7.79 -5.84
CA GLY A 399 -6.05 -8.30 -6.32
C GLY A 399 -6.17 -9.55 -7.20
N GLY A 400 -5.03 -10.04 -7.71
CA GLY A 400 -4.99 -11.17 -8.64
C GLY A 400 -5.50 -12.48 -8.02
N GLY A 401 -5.17 -12.72 -6.75
CA GLY A 401 -5.64 -13.91 -6.01
C GLY A 401 -7.15 -13.93 -5.77
N ALA A 402 -7.77 -12.76 -5.69
CA ALA A 402 -9.23 -12.61 -5.57
C ALA A 402 -10.02 -13.07 -6.81
N LYS A 403 -9.34 -13.36 -7.93
CA LYS A 403 -10.00 -13.89 -9.14
C LYS A 403 -10.29 -15.39 -9.05
N SER A 404 -9.68 -16.11 -8.11
CA SER A 404 -9.85 -17.56 -7.94
C SER A 404 -10.95 -17.87 -6.93
N PRO A 405 -12.11 -18.46 -7.36
CA PRO A 405 -13.20 -18.81 -6.43
C PRO A 405 -12.76 -19.74 -5.30
N ILE A 406 -11.90 -20.72 -5.61
CA ILE A 406 -11.39 -21.65 -4.60
C ILE A 406 -10.52 -20.94 -3.57
N TRP A 407 -9.71 -19.98 -3.99
CA TRP A 407 -8.89 -19.22 -3.06
C TRP A 407 -9.72 -18.27 -2.21
N GLN A 408 -10.73 -17.61 -2.80
CA GLN A 408 -11.69 -16.83 -2.03
C GLN A 408 -12.37 -17.67 -0.95
N GLN A 409 -12.83 -18.90 -1.28
CA GLN A 409 -13.44 -19.78 -0.31
C GLN A 409 -12.47 -20.17 0.82
N ILE A 410 -11.23 -20.52 0.50
CA ILE A 410 -10.19 -20.80 1.50
C ILE A 410 -9.97 -19.59 2.42
N ILE A 411 -9.87 -18.39 1.86
CA ILE A 411 -9.66 -17.16 2.65
C ILE A 411 -10.89 -16.87 3.53
N ALA A 412 -12.11 -16.99 3.02
CA ALA A 412 -13.33 -16.81 3.79
C ALA A 412 -13.38 -17.77 4.99
N ASP A 413 -13.11 -19.04 4.75
CA ASP A 413 -13.11 -20.08 5.78
C ASP A 413 -12.01 -19.89 6.82
N VAL A 414 -10.78 -19.53 6.39
CA VAL A 414 -9.65 -19.27 7.29
C VAL A 414 -9.88 -18.02 8.12
N LEU A 415 -10.37 -16.93 7.52
CA LEU A 415 -10.67 -15.69 8.25
C LEU A 415 -11.93 -15.84 9.13
N GLN A 416 -12.79 -16.80 8.84
CA GLN A 416 -14.10 -16.99 9.47
C GLN A 416 -15.03 -15.77 9.26
N ALA A 417 -14.92 -15.17 8.09
CA ALA A 417 -15.68 -14.00 7.70
C ALA A 417 -16.11 -14.10 6.23
N PRO A 418 -17.31 -13.66 5.86
CA PRO A 418 -17.70 -13.61 4.47
C PRO A 418 -16.85 -12.60 3.70
N LEU A 419 -16.54 -12.90 2.44
CA LEU A 419 -15.80 -12.01 1.55
C LEU A 419 -16.76 -11.38 0.54
N VAL A 420 -16.61 -10.09 0.32
CA VAL A 420 -17.38 -9.33 -0.65
C VAL A 420 -16.46 -8.87 -1.78
N ASN A 421 -16.78 -9.23 -3.01
CA ASN A 421 -16.10 -8.74 -4.20
C ASN A 421 -16.53 -7.29 -4.49
N VAL A 422 -15.59 -6.45 -4.93
CA VAL A 422 -15.91 -5.08 -5.38
C VAL A 422 -15.68 -4.94 -6.87
N ASN A 423 -16.50 -4.14 -7.54
CA ASN A 423 -16.45 -3.94 -8.99
C ASN A 423 -15.29 -3.06 -9.48
N THR A 424 -14.47 -2.52 -8.58
CA THR A 424 -13.41 -1.57 -8.93
C THR A 424 -12.10 -2.29 -9.22
N THR A 425 -11.50 -2.02 -10.40
CA THR A 425 -10.22 -2.60 -10.83
C THR A 425 -9.05 -1.63 -10.71
N GLU A 426 -9.34 -0.32 -10.61
CA GLU A 426 -8.35 0.77 -10.66
C GLU A 426 -8.04 1.37 -9.28
N GLY A 427 -8.31 0.64 -8.21
CA GLY A 427 -8.09 0.88 -6.79
C GLY A 427 -7.62 2.27 -6.38
N GLY A 428 -6.31 2.53 -6.40
CA GLY A 428 -5.74 3.80 -5.93
C GLY A 428 -6.17 5.01 -6.77
N ALA A 429 -6.10 4.91 -8.11
CA ALA A 429 -6.49 6.02 -9.00
C ALA A 429 -8.00 6.32 -8.90
N PHE A 430 -8.84 5.28 -8.74
CA PHE A 430 -10.28 5.44 -8.54
C PHE A 430 -10.58 6.14 -7.22
N GLY A 431 -9.98 5.67 -6.12
CA GLY A 431 -10.13 6.31 -4.82
C GLY A 431 -9.65 7.77 -4.81
N ALA A 432 -8.53 8.06 -5.50
CA ALA A 432 -8.06 9.44 -5.67
C ALA A 432 -9.08 10.31 -6.42
N ALA A 433 -9.72 9.77 -7.47
CA ALA A 433 -10.77 10.50 -8.18
C ALA A 433 -11.97 10.80 -7.28
N LEU A 434 -12.39 9.85 -6.42
CA LEU A 434 -13.46 10.07 -5.44
C LEU A 434 -13.11 11.14 -4.41
N LEU A 435 -11.85 11.15 -3.91
CA LEU A 435 -11.37 12.22 -3.02
C LEU A 435 -11.45 13.59 -3.70
N GLY A 436 -11.10 13.64 -5.01
CA GLY A 436 -11.25 14.84 -5.83
C GLY A 436 -12.69 15.31 -5.96
N ALA A 437 -13.62 14.40 -6.22
CA ALA A 437 -15.05 14.67 -6.35
C ALA A 437 -15.65 15.20 -5.04
N VAL A 438 -15.28 14.62 -3.89
CA VAL A 438 -15.68 15.14 -2.56
C VAL A 438 -15.11 16.54 -2.32
N GLY A 439 -13.84 16.77 -2.67
CA GLY A 439 -13.18 18.05 -2.45
C GLY A 439 -13.82 19.24 -3.17
N VAL A 440 -14.55 19.00 -4.26
CA VAL A 440 -15.31 20.03 -5.00
C VAL A 440 -16.81 20.00 -4.71
N GLY A 441 -17.26 19.14 -3.76
CA GLY A 441 -18.64 19.08 -3.31
C GLY A 441 -19.60 18.30 -4.21
N THR A 442 -19.09 17.45 -5.12
CA THR A 442 -19.93 16.50 -5.89
C THR A 442 -20.62 15.51 -4.95
N PHE A 443 -19.92 15.10 -3.89
CA PHE A 443 -20.47 14.28 -2.80
C PHE A 443 -20.22 14.98 -1.46
N PRO A 444 -21.11 14.77 -0.46
CA PRO A 444 -20.98 15.43 0.86
C PRO A 444 -19.76 14.95 1.65
N ASP A 445 -19.39 13.66 1.50
CA ASP A 445 -18.28 13.01 2.16
C ASP A 445 -17.81 11.77 1.37
N VAL A 446 -16.70 11.17 1.82
CA VAL A 446 -16.07 10.03 1.14
C VAL A 446 -16.93 8.76 1.24
N ALA A 447 -17.63 8.56 2.35
CA ALA A 447 -18.50 7.41 2.52
C ALA A 447 -19.66 7.43 1.53
N SER A 448 -20.33 8.60 1.40
CA SER A 448 -21.39 8.81 0.42
C SER A 448 -20.90 8.66 -1.03
N ALA A 449 -19.69 9.12 -1.33
CA ALA A 449 -19.08 8.92 -2.64
C ALA A 449 -18.88 7.42 -2.96
N CYS A 450 -18.34 6.66 -1.99
CA CYS A 450 -18.15 5.21 -2.14
C CYS A 450 -19.50 4.47 -2.27
N GLU A 451 -20.51 4.81 -1.49
CA GLU A 451 -21.84 4.19 -1.57
C GLU A 451 -22.53 4.46 -2.92
N ALA A 452 -22.33 5.63 -3.51
CA ALA A 452 -22.91 6.00 -4.79
C ALA A 452 -22.22 5.34 -5.99
N THR A 453 -20.92 5.02 -5.88
CA THR A 453 -20.08 4.68 -7.03
C THR A 453 -19.51 3.27 -7.00
N ILE A 454 -19.44 2.63 -5.83
CA ILE A 454 -18.88 1.29 -5.66
C ILE A 454 -20.00 0.30 -5.47
N SER A 455 -20.17 -0.62 -6.42
CA SER A 455 -21.07 -1.75 -6.27
C SER A 455 -20.31 -2.98 -5.75
N THR A 456 -20.96 -3.73 -4.89
CA THR A 456 -20.49 -5.03 -4.43
C THR A 456 -20.99 -6.13 -5.35
N GLY A 457 -20.13 -7.11 -5.64
CA GLY A 457 -20.49 -8.32 -6.36
C GLY A 457 -20.96 -9.44 -5.44
N ASP A 458 -20.73 -10.66 -5.88
CA ASP A 458 -21.10 -11.84 -5.12
C ASP A 458 -20.36 -11.92 -3.78
N GLU A 459 -21.08 -12.36 -2.75
CA GLU A 459 -20.56 -12.62 -1.42
C GLU A 459 -20.18 -14.10 -1.29
N VAL A 460 -18.95 -14.37 -0.85
CA VAL A 460 -18.47 -15.72 -0.56
C VAL A 460 -18.66 -15.99 0.92
N GLN A 461 -19.66 -16.79 1.26
CA GLN A 461 -19.94 -17.21 2.63
C GLN A 461 -18.91 -18.22 3.13
N THR A 462 -18.74 -18.29 4.45
CA THR A 462 -17.94 -19.37 5.07
C THR A 462 -18.62 -20.71 4.88
N SER A 463 -17.81 -21.77 4.65
CA SER A 463 -18.28 -23.14 4.55
C SER A 463 -18.07 -23.92 5.87
N GLU A 464 -18.46 -25.20 5.87
CA GLU A 464 -18.19 -26.13 6.98
C GLU A 464 -16.69 -26.31 7.27
N ASN A 465 -15.81 -26.03 6.29
CA ASN A 465 -14.36 -26.09 6.45
C ASN A 465 -13.80 -25.00 7.40
N ALA A 466 -14.54 -23.94 7.70
CA ALA A 466 -14.09 -22.89 8.62
C ALA A 466 -13.69 -23.45 9.99
N SER A 467 -14.44 -24.43 10.50
CA SER A 467 -14.10 -25.10 11.77
C SER A 467 -12.84 -25.97 11.67
N VAL A 468 -12.62 -26.60 10.50
CA VAL A 468 -11.42 -27.40 10.22
C VAL A 468 -10.19 -26.52 10.17
N TYR A 469 -10.26 -25.40 9.47
CA TYR A 469 -9.14 -24.45 9.37
C TYR A 469 -8.75 -23.82 10.70
N GLN A 470 -9.66 -23.68 11.66
CA GLN A 470 -9.30 -23.20 13.00
C GLN A 470 -8.26 -24.08 13.67
N GLY A 471 -8.43 -25.41 13.63
CA GLY A 471 -7.44 -26.34 14.20
C GLY A 471 -6.10 -26.31 13.48
N TYR A 472 -6.11 -26.17 12.15
CA TYR A 472 -4.87 -26.04 11.36
C TYR A 472 -4.16 -24.71 11.61
N TYR A 473 -4.90 -23.61 11.79
CA TYR A 473 -4.33 -22.31 12.10
C TYR A 473 -3.58 -22.31 13.43
N GLU A 474 -4.09 -22.98 14.46
CA GLU A 474 -3.40 -23.12 15.75
C GLU A 474 -2.03 -23.80 15.62
N ILE A 475 -1.90 -24.75 14.68
CA ILE A 475 -0.62 -25.39 14.37
C ILE A 475 0.26 -24.45 13.56
N TYR A 476 -0.28 -23.86 12.48
CA TYR A 476 0.44 -22.93 11.58
C TYR A 476 1.10 -21.79 12.35
N HIS A 477 0.35 -21.15 13.26
CA HIS A 477 0.84 -20.02 14.05
C HIS A 477 2.06 -20.36 14.92
N GLN A 478 2.27 -21.64 15.25
CA GLN A 478 3.42 -22.11 16.01
C GLN A 478 4.65 -22.44 15.15
N LEU A 479 4.48 -22.62 13.84
CA LEU A 479 5.56 -23.11 12.98
C LEU A 479 6.70 -22.09 12.85
N TYR A 480 6.40 -20.80 12.67
CA TYR A 480 7.46 -19.80 12.59
C TYR A 480 8.33 -19.73 13.84
N PRO A 481 7.80 -19.60 15.06
CA PRO A 481 8.61 -19.62 16.27
C PRO A 481 9.49 -20.88 16.40
N MET A 482 8.97 -22.04 16.00
CA MET A 482 9.73 -23.30 16.03
C MET A 482 10.86 -23.36 15.00
N LEU A 483 10.68 -22.75 13.81
CA LEU A 483 11.63 -22.76 12.70
C LEU A 483 12.59 -21.56 12.73
N LYS A 484 12.29 -20.50 13.46
CA LYS A 484 13.12 -19.29 13.56
C LYS A 484 14.60 -19.58 13.84
N PRO A 485 14.97 -20.47 14.82
CA PRO A 485 16.38 -20.78 15.05
C PRO A 485 17.08 -21.39 13.82
N ALA A 486 16.36 -22.18 13.01
CA ALA A 486 16.90 -22.73 11.78
C ALA A 486 17.08 -21.64 10.70
N PHE A 487 16.13 -20.73 10.55
CA PHE A 487 16.26 -19.60 9.63
C PHE A 487 17.49 -18.73 9.96
N ASP A 488 17.73 -18.44 11.24
CA ASP A 488 18.91 -17.70 11.70
C ASP A 488 20.22 -18.40 11.40
N MET A 489 20.25 -19.75 11.45
CA MET A 489 21.42 -20.53 11.10
C MET A 489 21.68 -20.58 9.58
N ILE A 490 20.62 -20.66 8.77
CA ILE A 490 20.71 -20.73 7.29
C ILE A 490 21.17 -19.38 6.71
N ALA A 491 20.80 -18.27 7.35
CA ALA A 491 21.10 -16.91 6.88
C ALA A 491 22.53 -16.43 7.21
N LYS A 492 23.28 -17.20 8.00
CA LYS A 492 24.70 -16.92 8.30
C LYS A 492 25.60 -17.46 7.20
#